data_c2a5ff898960789cfda8d7e1eccc8859
#
_entry.id   c2a5ff898960789cfda8d7e1eccc8859
#
_cell.length_a   1.000
_cell.length_b   1.000
_cell.length_c   1.000
_cell.angle_alpha   90.00
_cell.angle_beta   90.00
_cell.angle_gamma   90.00
#
_symmetry.space_group_name_H-M   'P 1'
#
loop_
_entity.id
_entity.type
_entity.pdbx_description
1 polymer ?
#
loop_
_entity_poly.entity_id
_entity_poly.type
_entity_poly.pdbx_seq_one_letter_code
_entity_poly.pdbx_strand_id
1 'polypeptide(L)'
;AGWNVIKVIWGSYWDSLLAKDKTGHLVKIMNETVDGEYQAYKARNGLYVRKNFFGKYPETEKLVSSLSDKDIWRLNRGGHDPHKVYSAYSEAIKNTGSPTVIIAKTIKGYGMGKTGESVNTSHQQKKLDIDDLMYYRDRFDVPLTDKQVQEIQYFRPNENSDEIKYIKDRRIKLGGFIPERTSYSKPIKAPPKDIFNFLKESTGKKEMSTTMALVRLLTNLLRDKNVAPRLVPIIP
;
A
#
# COMPACT_ATOMS: atom_id res chain seq x y z
N ALA A 1 -15.62 11.73 -14.18
CA ALA A 1 -15.73 10.34 -14.69
C ALA A 1 -16.86 9.55 -14.00
N GLY A 2 -17.63 10.15 -13.07
CA GLY A 2 -18.76 9.50 -12.40
C GLY A 2 -18.39 8.50 -11.30
N TRP A 3 -17.14 8.43 -10.89
CA TRP A 3 -16.70 7.61 -9.77
C TRP A 3 -16.95 8.32 -8.43
N ASN A 4 -17.29 7.54 -7.40
CA ASN A 4 -17.24 8.00 -6.03
C ASN A 4 -15.78 8.05 -5.56
N VAL A 5 -15.35 9.16 -4.94
CA VAL A 5 -13.96 9.38 -4.53
C VAL A 5 -13.89 9.65 -3.04
N ILE A 6 -13.13 8.84 -2.32
CA ILE A 6 -12.83 9.02 -0.89
C ILE A 6 -11.33 9.32 -0.76
N LYS A 7 -11.00 10.48 -0.19
CA LYS A 7 -9.61 10.87 0.09
C LYS A 7 -9.31 10.68 1.57
N VAL A 8 -8.30 9.85 1.88
CA VAL A 8 -7.84 9.56 3.25
C VAL A 8 -6.47 10.21 3.46
N ILE A 9 -6.48 11.49 3.82
CA ILE A 9 -5.27 12.32 3.89
C ILE A 9 -4.83 12.51 5.35
N TRP A 10 -5.73 12.98 6.20
CA TRP A 10 -5.46 13.34 7.59
C TRP A 10 -5.89 12.20 8.53
N GLY A 11 -5.02 11.84 9.47
CA GLY A 11 -5.28 10.74 10.40
C GLY A 11 -6.15 11.15 11.59
N SER A 12 -6.50 10.18 12.45
CA SER A 12 -7.39 10.39 13.60
C SER A 12 -6.82 11.33 14.66
N TYR A 13 -5.50 11.48 14.74
CA TYR A 13 -4.88 12.44 15.69
C TYR A 13 -5.24 13.90 15.38
N TRP A 14 -5.71 14.19 14.18
CA TRP A 14 -6.21 15.51 13.80
C TRP A 14 -7.65 15.77 14.26
N ASP A 15 -8.41 14.73 14.61
CA ASP A 15 -9.85 14.85 14.88
C ASP A 15 -10.13 15.76 16.08
N SER A 16 -9.28 15.72 17.13
CA SER A 16 -9.41 16.60 18.29
C SER A 16 -9.15 18.07 17.97
N LEU A 17 -8.27 18.35 17.01
CA LEU A 17 -8.02 19.70 16.52
C LEU A 17 -9.15 20.19 15.62
N LEU A 18 -9.64 19.31 14.74
CA LEU A 18 -10.80 19.60 13.89
C LEU A 18 -12.05 19.89 14.71
N ALA A 19 -12.30 19.14 15.79
CA ALA A 19 -13.42 19.39 16.69
C ALA A 19 -13.33 20.75 17.41
N LYS A 20 -12.13 21.29 17.59
CA LYS A 20 -11.86 22.60 18.20
C LYS A 20 -11.84 23.75 17.19
N ASP A 21 -11.77 23.46 15.90
CA ASP A 21 -11.70 24.47 14.84
C ASP A 21 -13.06 25.11 14.54
N LYS A 22 -13.50 25.98 15.45
CA LYS A 22 -14.78 26.70 15.32
C LYS A 22 -14.79 27.71 14.19
N THR A 23 -13.64 28.16 13.73
CA THR A 23 -13.48 29.20 12.72
C THR A 23 -13.32 28.64 11.31
N GLY A 24 -13.05 27.33 11.17
CA GLY A 24 -12.82 26.66 9.90
C GLY A 24 -11.44 26.93 9.27
N HIS A 25 -10.55 27.66 9.97
CA HIS A 25 -9.23 27.99 9.44
C HIS A 25 -8.33 26.75 9.31
N LEU A 26 -8.45 25.77 10.20
CA LEU A 26 -7.72 24.51 10.08
C LEU A 26 -8.16 23.74 8.84
N VAL A 27 -9.47 23.61 8.63
CA VAL A 27 -10.02 22.95 7.43
C VAL A 27 -9.58 23.70 6.17
N LYS A 28 -9.57 25.04 6.21
CA LYS A 28 -9.10 25.86 5.10
C LYS A 28 -7.65 25.58 4.73
N ILE A 29 -6.73 25.59 5.71
CA ILE A 29 -5.31 25.26 5.47
C ILE A 29 -5.17 23.83 4.93
N MET A 30 -5.89 22.88 5.49
CA MET A 30 -5.87 21.48 5.04
C MET A 30 -6.24 21.36 3.55
N ASN A 31 -7.22 22.11 3.09
CA ASN A 31 -7.66 22.11 1.69
C ASN A 31 -6.71 22.86 0.75
N GLU A 32 -6.05 23.90 1.24
CA GLU A 32 -5.12 24.71 0.47
C GLU A 32 -3.70 24.10 0.41
N THR A 33 -3.38 23.15 1.28
CA THR A 33 -2.05 22.53 1.35
C THR A 33 -1.79 21.67 0.12
N VAL A 34 -0.83 22.07 -0.68
CA VAL A 34 -0.39 21.32 -1.87
C VAL A 34 0.58 20.19 -1.50
N ASP A 35 0.74 19.21 -2.41
CA ASP A 35 1.53 17.99 -2.15
C ASP A 35 2.96 18.27 -1.71
N GLY A 36 3.65 19.24 -2.30
CA GLY A 36 5.03 19.59 -1.94
C GLY A 36 5.15 20.12 -0.51
N GLU A 37 4.23 21.01 -0.10
CA GLU A 37 4.16 21.51 1.29
C GLU A 37 3.87 20.36 2.26
N TYR A 38 2.88 19.50 1.93
CA TYR A 38 2.51 18.39 2.78
C TYR A 38 3.65 17.38 2.97
N GLN A 39 4.46 17.16 1.95
CA GLN A 39 5.67 16.34 2.07
C GLN A 39 6.73 17.01 2.94
N ALA A 40 6.96 18.33 2.77
CA ALA A 40 7.91 19.08 3.57
C ALA A 40 7.55 19.04 5.06
N TYR A 41 6.26 19.09 5.42
CA TYR A 41 5.82 18.98 6.81
C TYR A 41 6.21 17.65 7.48
N LYS A 42 6.34 16.58 6.73
CA LYS A 42 6.77 15.29 7.29
C LYS A 42 8.28 15.07 7.21
N ALA A 43 8.93 15.62 6.21
CA ALA A 43 10.40 15.56 6.07
C ALA A 43 11.14 16.47 7.06
N ARG A 44 10.46 17.45 7.62
CA ARG A 44 10.98 18.40 8.62
C ARG A 44 10.52 18.01 10.03
N ASN A 45 10.73 18.88 11.00
CA ASN A 45 10.37 18.68 12.41
C ASN A 45 9.06 19.40 12.79
N GLY A 46 8.58 19.19 14.01
CA GLY A 46 7.35 19.80 14.52
C GLY A 46 7.40 21.32 14.60
N LEU A 47 8.56 21.92 14.88
CA LEU A 47 8.71 23.37 14.83
C LEU A 47 8.47 23.94 13.43
N TYR A 48 8.92 23.24 12.40
CA TYR A 48 8.65 23.63 11.03
C TYR A 48 7.14 23.58 10.72
N VAL A 49 6.47 22.50 11.15
CA VAL A 49 5.02 22.36 10.97
C VAL A 49 4.25 23.44 11.74
N ARG A 50 4.65 23.73 12.99
CA ARG A 50 4.06 24.82 13.78
C ARG A 50 4.12 26.14 13.01
N LYS A 51 5.29 26.50 12.52
CA LYS A 51 5.49 27.80 11.86
C LYS A 51 4.86 27.88 10.47
N ASN A 52 4.98 26.84 9.66
CA ASN A 52 4.64 26.90 8.23
C ASN A 52 3.24 26.35 7.90
N PHE A 53 2.66 25.53 8.77
CA PHE A 53 1.29 25.05 8.63
C PHE A 53 0.36 25.81 9.57
N PHE A 54 0.52 25.62 10.89
CA PHE A 54 -0.37 26.26 11.87
C PHE A 54 -0.18 27.77 11.98
N GLY A 55 1.00 28.29 11.72
CA GLY A 55 1.29 29.73 11.74
C GLY A 55 0.75 30.52 10.52
N LYS A 56 0.04 29.87 9.58
CA LYS A 56 -0.64 30.56 8.46
C LYS A 56 -1.78 31.47 8.95
N TYR A 57 -2.41 31.12 10.08
CA TYR A 57 -3.47 31.93 10.71
C TYR A 57 -3.30 31.94 12.24
N PRO A 58 -3.54 33.09 12.90
CA PRO A 58 -3.47 33.19 14.37
C PRO A 58 -4.38 32.19 15.09
N GLU A 59 -5.54 31.87 14.50
CA GLU A 59 -6.51 30.93 15.05
C GLU A 59 -5.93 29.50 15.09
N THR A 60 -5.25 29.08 14.05
CA THR A 60 -4.64 27.75 13.99
C THR A 60 -3.38 27.66 14.84
N GLU A 61 -2.60 28.73 14.96
CA GLU A 61 -1.47 28.81 15.89
C GLU A 61 -1.96 28.68 17.34
N LYS A 62 -3.06 29.34 17.70
CA LYS A 62 -3.70 29.24 19.01
C LYS A 62 -4.21 27.82 19.30
N LEU A 63 -4.75 27.12 18.29
CA LEU A 63 -5.23 25.74 18.40
C LEU A 63 -4.16 24.78 18.92
N VAL A 64 -2.90 25.00 18.56
CA VAL A 64 -1.77 24.14 18.92
C VAL A 64 -0.83 24.73 19.97
N SER A 65 -1.24 25.82 20.62
CA SER A 65 -0.42 26.55 21.62
C SER A 65 0.00 25.66 22.80
N SER A 66 -0.84 24.70 23.21
CA SER A 66 -0.57 23.76 24.29
C SER A 66 0.16 22.49 23.86
N LEU A 67 0.36 22.26 22.56
CA LEU A 67 1.05 21.09 22.06
C LEU A 67 2.56 21.34 21.96
N SER A 68 3.37 20.34 22.31
CA SER A 68 4.80 20.38 22.01
C SER A 68 5.05 20.19 20.52
N ASP A 69 6.23 20.58 20.05
CA ASP A 69 6.63 20.32 18.64
C ASP A 69 6.68 18.82 18.35
N LYS A 70 6.99 18.00 19.34
CA LYS A 70 6.95 16.54 19.22
C LYS A 70 5.55 16.03 19.01
N ASP A 71 4.55 16.58 19.70
CA ASP A 71 3.14 16.22 19.52
C ASP A 71 2.62 16.64 18.14
N ILE A 72 2.97 17.83 17.70
CA ILE A 72 2.63 18.32 16.35
C ILE A 72 3.24 17.40 15.27
N TRP A 73 4.48 16.96 15.46
CA TRP A 73 5.13 16.05 14.49
C TRP A 73 4.49 14.66 14.46
N ARG A 74 3.89 14.22 15.57
CA ARG A 74 3.18 12.94 15.69
C ARG A 74 1.83 12.91 14.97
N LEU A 75 1.26 14.07 14.60
CA LEU A 75 0.01 14.12 13.84
C LEU A 75 0.14 13.25 12.58
N ASN A 76 -0.71 12.20 12.50
CA ASN A 76 -0.54 11.11 11.58
C ASN A 76 -1.19 11.35 10.22
N ARG A 77 -0.76 10.58 9.21
CA ARG A 77 -1.35 10.57 7.88
C ARG A 77 -2.48 9.55 7.82
N GLY A 78 -3.55 9.89 7.11
CA GLY A 78 -4.76 9.08 7.05
C GLY A 78 -4.54 7.68 6.47
N GLY A 79 -3.69 7.55 5.45
CA GLY A 79 -3.40 6.28 4.80
C GLY A 79 -2.65 5.26 5.67
N HIS A 80 -2.07 5.71 6.80
CA HIS A 80 -1.45 4.83 7.80
C HIS A 80 -2.29 4.74 9.09
N ASP A 81 -3.49 5.29 9.07
CA ASP A 81 -4.41 5.25 10.21
C ASP A 81 -5.43 4.14 10.00
N PRO A 82 -5.40 3.05 10.79
CA PRO A 82 -6.29 1.92 10.59
C PRO A 82 -7.76 2.30 10.74
N HIS A 83 -8.10 3.23 11.64
CA HIS A 83 -9.48 3.68 11.83
C HIS A 83 -9.99 4.45 10.61
N LYS A 84 -9.18 5.36 10.05
CA LYS A 84 -9.55 6.13 8.86
C LYS A 84 -9.63 5.24 7.62
N VAL A 85 -8.68 4.31 7.47
CA VAL A 85 -8.70 3.33 6.37
C VAL A 85 -9.92 2.44 6.47
N TYR A 86 -10.20 1.86 7.64
CA TYR A 86 -11.39 1.04 7.86
C TYR A 86 -12.68 1.81 7.55
N SER A 87 -12.81 3.05 8.04
CA SER A 87 -13.97 3.90 7.79
C SER A 87 -14.16 4.18 6.30
N ALA A 88 -13.06 4.44 5.57
CA ALA A 88 -13.10 4.67 4.13
C ALA A 88 -13.60 3.44 3.35
N TYR A 89 -13.12 2.25 3.70
CA TYR A 89 -13.61 1.00 3.10
C TYR A 89 -15.08 0.72 3.48
N SER A 90 -15.46 0.94 4.74
CA SER A 90 -16.83 0.75 5.20
C SER A 90 -17.80 1.68 4.48
N GLU A 91 -17.39 2.91 4.15
CA GLU A 91 -18.21 3.84 3.37
C GLU A 91 -18.23 3.47 1.88
N ALA A 92 -17.09 3.02 1.34
CA ALA A 92 -16.99 2.62 -0.05
C ALA A 92 -17.95 1.48 -0.42
N ILE A 93 -18.10 0.48 0.44
CA ILE A 93 -18.98 -0.67 0.18
C ILE A 93 -20.47 -0.35 0.25
N LYS A 94 -20.87 0.80 0.83
CA LYS A 94 -22.25 1.27 0.84
C LYS A 94 -22.68 1.87 -0.51
N ASN A 95 -21.73 2.34 -1.30
CA ASN A 95 -21.98 2.93 -2.60
C ASN A 95 -22.15 1.83 -3.65
N THR A 96 -23.36 1.66 -4.17
CA THR A 96 -23.70 0.63 -5.18
C THR A 96 -23.96 1.20 -6.58
N GLY A 97 -24.03 2.53 -6.69
CA GLY A 97 -24.41 3.20 -7.96
C GLY A 97 -23.26 3.47 -8.92
N SER A 98 -22.03 3.46 -8.43
CA SER A 98 -20.81 3.73 -9.22
C SER A 98 -19.58 3.11 -8.55
N PRO A 99 -18.49 2.88 -9.28
CA PRO A 99 -17.23 2.46 -8.65
C PRO A 99 -16.72 3.48 -7.65
N THR A 100 -16.11 3.01 -6.56
CA THR A 100 -15.47 3.86 -5.55
C THR A 100 -13.96 3.73 -5.64
N VAL A 101 -13.26 4.86 -5.69
CA VAL A 101 -11.79 4.92 -5.51
C VAL A 101 -11.44 5.53 -4.16
N ILE A 102 -10.56 4.87 -3.43
CA ILE A 102 -10.00 5.38 -2.17
C ILE A 102 -8.58 5.84 -2.43
N ILE A 103 -8.33 7.13 -2.25
CA ILE A 103 -7.00 7.74 -2.41
C ILE A 103 -6.41 7.95 -1.02
N ALA A 104 -5.51 7.06 -0.62
CA ALA A 104 -4.90 7.07 0.70
C ALA A 104 -3.52 7.74 0.67
N LYS A 105 -3.32 8.78 1.48
CA LYS A 105 -2.01 9.43 1.61
C LYS A 105 -1.12 8.61 2.54
N THR A 106 -0.06 8.05 1.97
CA THR A 106 0.90 7.20 2.67
C THR A 106 2.32 7.76 2.61
N ILE A 107 3.23 7.15 3.34
CA ILE A 107 4.67 7.42 3.28
C ILE A 107 5.31 6.20 2.63
N LYS A 108 6.09 6.41 1.58
CA LYS A 108 6.85 5.33 0.95
C LYS A 108 7.84 4.74 1.95
N GLY A 109 7.90 3.41 2.04
CA GLY A 109 8.75 2.73 3.00
C GLY A 109 8.31 2.86 4.46
N TYR A 110 7.02 3.12 4.70
CA TYR A 110 6.48 3.23 6.06
C TYR A 110 6.85 2.03 6.92
N GLY A 111 7.43 2.30 8.09
CA GLY A 111 7.91 1.27 9.00
C GLY A 111 9.38 0.86 8.80
N MET A 112 10.00 1.20 7.67
CA MET A 112 11.39 0.84 7.38
C MET A 112 12.43 1.69 8.14
N GLY A 113 11.98 2.59 9.03
CA GLY A 113 12.86 3.42 9.82
C GLY A 113 13.78 4.32 8.97
N LYS A 114 15.01 4.52 9.47
CA LYS A 114 15.99 5.42 8.82
C LYS A 114 16.44 4.92 7.45
N THR A 115 16.42 3.61 7.24
CA THR A 115 16.95 2.97 6.03
C THR A 115 16.04 3.17 4.82
N GLY A 116 14.74 3.31 5.01
CA GLY A 116 13.82 3.34 3.88
C GLY A 116 12.62 4.28 3.99
N GLU A 117 12.27 4.79 5.17
CA GLU A 117 11.08 5.61 5.33
C GLU A 117 11.29 7.03 4.81
N SER A 118 10.47 7.45 3.86
CA SER A 118 10.49 8.78 3.21
C SER A 118 11.76 9.09 2.41
N VAL A 119 12.56 8.09 2.06
CA VAL A 119 13.78 8.29 1.26
C VAL A 119 13.64 7.70 -0.14
N ASN A 120 14.37 8.25 -1.10
CA ASN A 120 14.29 7.82 -2.50
C ASN A 120 14.78 6.39 -2.73
N THR A 121 15.70 5.91 -1.87
CA THR A 121 16.26 4.55 -1.93
C THR A 121 15.25 3.46 -1.56
N SER A 122 14.13 3.80 -0.91
CA SER A 122 13.13 2.82 -0.46
C SER A 122 12.59 1.94 -1.58
N HIS A 123 12.56 2.43 -2.83
CA HIS A 123 12.11 1.64 -3.98
C HIS A 123 13.04 0.48 -4.32
N GLN A 124 14.34 0.64 -4.05
CA GLN A 124 15.37 -0.36 -4.37
C GLN A 124 15.86 -1.11 -3.12
N GLN A 125 15.33 -0.79 -1.95
CA GLN A 125 15.71 -1.46 -0.71
C GLN A 125 15.27 -2.92 -0.74
N LYS A 126 16.24 -3.83 -0.77
CA LYS A 126 15.98 -5.28 -0.87
C LYS A 126 16.07 -6.01 0.46
N LYS A 127 16.81 -5.46 1.42
CA LYS A 127 17.03 -6.06 2.74
C LYS A 127 17.02 -4.97 3.80
N LEU A 128 16.43 -5.29 4.94
CA LEU A 128 16.57 -4.54 6.18
C LEU A 128 17.66 -5.21 7.01
N ASP A 129 18.46 -4.44 7.74
CA ASP A 129 19.37 -4.98 8.73
C ASP A 129 18.63 -5.38 10.02
N ILE A 130 19.35 -5.94 10.97
CA ILE A 130 18.75 -6.43 12.22
C ILE A 130 18.20 -5.27 13.06
N ASP A 131 18.84 -4.13 13.06
CA ASP A 131 18.40 -2.96 13.82
C ASP A 131 17.10 -2.39 13.22
N ASP A 132 17.00 -2.33 11.90
CA ASP A 132 15.76 -1.95 11.19
C ASP A 132 14.61 -2.92 11.48
N LEU A 133 14.90 -4.23 11.52
CA LEU A 133 13.89 -5.26 11.83
C LEU A 133 13.43 -5.15 13.29
N MET A 134 14.35 -4.90 14.24
CA MET A 134 14.00 -4.65 15.64
C MET A 134 13.18 -3.38 15.79
N TYR A 135 13.57 -2.30 15.10
CA TYR A 135 12.79 -1.07 15.08
C TYR A 135 11.37 -1.30 14.53
N TYR A 136 11.23 -2.07 13.45
CA TYR A 136 9.92 -2.42 12.88
C TYR A 136 9.06 -3.21 13.88
N ARG A 137 9.64 -4.24 14.51
CA ARG A 137 8.98 -5.04 15.55
C ARG A 137 8.45 -4.16 16.67
N ASP A 138 9.31 -3.30 17.22
CA ASP A 138 8.97 -2.45 18.37
C ASP A 138 7.92 -1.39 18.01
N ARG A 139 8.03 -0.83 16.81
CA ARG A 139 7.08 0.18 16.32
C ARG A 139 5.67 -0.37 16.12
N PHE A 140 5.55 -1.61 15.72
CA PHE A 140 4.27 -2.26 15.41
C PHE A 140 3.85 -3.31 16.44
N ASP A 141 4.51 -3.32 17.60
CA ASP A 141 4.25 -4.26 18.69
C ASP A 141 4.14 -5.73 18.24
N VAL A 142 5.02 -6.13 17.30
CA VAL A 142 5.05 -7.51 16.83
C VAL A 142 5.63 -8.39 17.93
N PRO A 143 4.91 -9.40 18.45
CA PRO A 143 5.32 -10.17 19.63
C PRO A 143 6.39 -11.22 19.30
N LEU A 144 7.57 -10.77 18.91
CA LEU A 144 8.77 -11.57 18.67
C LEU A 144 9.90 -11.15 19.61
N THR A 145 10.63 -12.12 20.11
CA THR A 145 11.86 -11.88 20.88
C THR A 145 13.01 -11.42 19.98
N ASP A 146 14.04 -10.80 20.54
CA ASP A 146 15.22 -10.37 19.78
C ASP A 146 15.86 -11.53 19.01
N LYS A 147 15.94 -12.72 19.64
CA LYS A 147 16.45 -13.91 18.98
C LYS A 147 15.62 -14.31 17.76
N GLN A 148 14.28 -14.28 17.88
CA GLN A 148 13.37 -14.60 16.76
C GLN A 148 13.49 -13.60 15.61
N VAL A 149 13.70 -12.31 15.93
CA VAL A 149 13.96 -11.28 14.90
C VAL A 149 15.30 -11.54 14.20
N GLN A 150 16.35 -11.85 14.95
CA GLN A 150 17.69 -12.19 14.40
C GLN A 150 17.63 -13.43 13.48
N GLU A 151 16.82 -14.40 13.85
CA GLU A 151 16.59 -15.63 13.05
C GLU A 151 15.56 -15.44 11.92
N ILE A 152 15.00 -14.23 11.77
CA ILE A 152 13.99 -13.87 10.76
C ILE A 152 12.79 -14.83 10.82
N GLN A 153 12.31 -15.12 12.03
CA GLN A 153 11.14 -15.97 12.22
C GLN A 153 9.84 -15.22 11.83
N TYR A 154 8.94 -15.94 11.17
CA TYR A 154 7.63 -15.39 10.85
C TYR A 154 6.74 -15.38 12.10
N PHE A 155 6.13 -14.23 12.35
CA PHE A 155 5.06 -14.14 13.33
C PHE A 155 3.78 -14.79 12.77
N ARG A 156 3.24 -15.73 13.51
CA ARG A 156 1.94 -16.32 13.22
C ARG A 156 1.00 -16.07 14.41
N PRO A 157 -0.07 -15.29 14.20
CA PRO A 157 -1.06 -15.04 15.25
C PRO A 157 -1.71 -16.35 15.73
N ASN A 158 -2.15 -16.35 16.98
CA ASN A 158 -2.88 -17.48 17.53
C ASN A 158 -4.21 -17.67 16.78
N GLU A 159 -4.52 -18.91 16.40
CA GLU A 159 -5.75 -19.29 15.68
C GLU A 159 -7.03 -18.87 16.42
N ASN A 160 -6.97 -18.74 17.74
CA ASN A 160 -8.09 -18.35 18.61
C ASN A 160 -8.08 -16.84 18.95
N SER A 161 -7.14 -16.04 18.41
CA SER A 161 -7.15 -14.60 18.64
C SER A 161 -8.37 -13.96 17.99
N ASP A 162 -8.79 -12.81 18.51
CA ASP A 162 -9.98 -12.11 18.02
C ASP A 162 -9.80 -11.62 16.58
N GLU A 163 -8.57 -11.24 16.20
CA GLU A 163 -8.21 -10.84 14.84
C GLU A 163 -8.41 -11.98 13.86
N ILE A 164 -7.92 -13.17 14.20
CA ILE A 164 -8.05 -14.36 13.33
C ILE A 164 -9.50 -14.81 13.21
N LYS A 165 -10.25 -14.83 14.32
CA LYS A 165 -11.68 -15.09 14.30
C LYS A 165 -12.42 -14.10 13.41
N TYR A 166 -12.14 -12.80 13.57
CA TYR A 166 -12.77 -11.77 12.74
C TYR A 166 -12.50 -11.96 11.25
N ILE A 167 -11.25 -12.22 10.87
CA ILE A 167 -10.88 -12.45 9.47
C ILE A 167 -11.58 -13.70 8.92
N LYS A 168 -11.60 -14.80 9.68
CA LYS A 168 -12.27 -16.04 9.28
C LYS A 168 -13.78 -15.84 9.10
N ASP A 169 -14.44 -15.18 10.06
CA ASP A 169 -15.87 -14.91 9.99
C ASP A 169 -16.23 -14.05 8.77
N ARG A 170 -15.43 -13.02 8.48
CA ARG A 170 -15.61 -12.19 7.29
C ARG A 170 -15.44 -12.98 6.01
N ARG A 171 -14.43 -13.84 5.94
CA ARG A 171 -14.19 -14.68 4.77
C ARG A 171 -15.32 -15.68 4.55
N ILE A 172 -15.84 -16.29 5.59
CA ILE A 172 -16.98 -17.22 5.51
C ILE A 172 -18.21 -16.49 4.96
N LYS A 173 -18.52 -15.28 5.48
CA LYS A 173 -19.64 -14.45 5.01
C LYS A 173 -19.51 -14.04 3.53
N LEU A 174 -18.29 -13.98 3.00
CA LEU A 174 -17.98 -13.66 1.60
C LEU A 174 -17.90 -14.92 0.69
N GLY A 175 -18.30 -16.10 1.19
CA GLY A 175 -18.26 -17.33 0.41
C GLY A 175 -16.99 -18.17 0.57
N GLY A 176 -16.19 -17.91 1.59
CA GLY A 176 -14.98 -18.68 1.91
C GLY A 176 -13.66 -18.01 1.53
N PHE A 177 -12.57 -18.71 1.80
CA PHE A 177 -11.23 -18.27 1.41
C PHE A 177 -11.07 -18.51 -0.08
N ILE A 178 -10.42 -17.76 -0.81
CA ILE A 178 -10.16 -17.81 -2.25
C ILE A 178 -10.98 -18.91 -2.98
N PRO A 179 -11.67 -18.64 -4.09
CA PRO A 179 -12.45 -19.66 -4.81
C PRO A 179 -11.65 -20.94 -4.89
N GLU A 180 -12.27 -22.05 -4.54
CA GLU A 180 -11.65 -23.37 -4.69
C GLU A 180 -11.09 -23.48 -6.11
N ARG A 181 -9.82 -23.88 -6.20
CA ARG A 181 -9.24 -24.18 -7.51
C ARG A 181 -10.00 -25.38 -8.06
N THR A 182 -10.94 -25.13 -8.94
CA THR A 182 -11.62 -26.22 -9.63
C THR A 182 -10.74 -26.71 -10.77
N SER A 183 -10.56 -28.02 -10.87
CA SER A 183 -9.95 -28.67 -12.04
C SER A 183 -10.92 -28.69 -13.25
N TYR A 184 -12.08 -28.05 -13.12
CA TYR A 184 -13.13 -28.05 -14.14
C TYR A 184 -12.78 -27.02 -15.22
N SER A 185 -11.90 -27.38 -16.12
CA SER A 185 -11.64 -26.62 -17.34
C SER A 185 -11.86 -27.52 -18.54
N LYS A 186 -12.47 -26.97 -19.60
CA LYS A 186 -12.48 -27.66 -20.89
C LYS A 186 -11.03 -27.87 -21.32
N PRO A 187 -10.64 -29.12 -21.69
CA PRO A 187 -9.29 -29.38 -22.13
C PRO A 187 -8.92 -28.50 -23.32
N ILE A 188 -7.72 -27.94 -23.30
CA ILE A 188 -7.18 -27.16 -24.40
C ILE A 188 -6.45 -28.14 -25.32
N LYS A 189 -6.75 -28.12 -26.60
CA LYS A 189 -5.97 -28.85 -27.59
C LYS A 189 -4.55 -28.26 -27.61
N ALA A 190 -3.56 -29.09 -27.32
CA ALA A 190 -2.17 -28.66 -27.36
C ALA A 190 -1.80 -28.12 -28.77
N PRO A 191 -1.04 -27.04 -28.85
CA PRO A 191 -0.57 -26.54 -30.13
C PRO A 191 0.40 -27.55 -30.78
N PRO A 192 0.53 -27.54 -32.11
CA PRO A 192 1.46 -28.44 -32.80
C PRO A 192 2.90 -28.19 -32.36
N LYS A 193 3.71 -29.25 -32.33
CA LYS A 193 5.08 -29.18 -31.78
C LYS A 193 6.04 -28.31 -32.62
N ASP A 194 5.73 -28.09 -33.87
CA ASP A 194 6.55 -27.30 -34.81
C ASP A 194 6.59 -25.80 -34.42
N ILE A 195 5.58 -25.27 -33.74
CA ILE A 195 5.61 -23.89 -33.27
C ILE A 195 6.74 -23.62 -32.26
N PHE A 196 7.31 -24.67 -31.67
CA PHE A 196 8.42 -24.60 -30.71
C PHE A 196 9.78 -24.85 -31.32
N ASN A 197 9.88 -25.15 -32.65
CA ASN A 197 11.14 -25.51 -33.28
C ASN A 197 12.22 -24.43 -33.13
N PHE A 198 11.84 -23.16 -33.17
CA PHE A 198 12.78 -22.04 -32.97
C PHE A 198 13.48 -22.05 -31.60
N LEU A 199 12.92 -22.75 -30.57
CA LEU A 199 13.58 -22.94 -29.29
C LEU A 199 14.57 -24.09 -29.25
N LYS A 200 14.52 -24.98 -30.25
CA LYS A 200 15.40 -26.16 -30.35
C LYS A 200 16.67 -25.88 -31.16
N GLU A 201 16.65 -24.79 -31.92
CA GLU A 201 17.75 -24.41 -32.79
C GLU A 201 18.63 -23.34 -32.13
N SER A 202 19.92 -23.44 -32.35
CA SER A 202 20.85 -22.41 -31.88
C SER A 202 20.61 -21.09 -32.63
N THR A 203 20.68 -19.98 -31.91
CA THR A 203 20.67 -18.63 -32.50
C THR A 203 21.96 -18.27 -33.21
N GLY A 204 22.91 -19.21 -33.29
CA GLY A 204 24.25 -19.03 -33.86
C GLY A 204 25.08 -18.07 -32.99
N LYS A 205 25.63 -17.03 -33.62
CA LYS A 205 26.43 -16.00 -32.91
C LYS A 205 25.60 -14.89 -32.24
N LYS A 206 24.27 -14.92 -32.43
CA LYS A 206 23.39 -13.88 -31.79
C LYS A 206 23.00 -14.32 -30.39
N GLU A 207 23.40 -13.53 -29.41
CA GLU A 207 22.91 -13.68 -28.06
C GLU A 207 21.43 -13.32 -28.00
N MET A 208 20.67 -14.10 -27.26
CA MET A 208 19.24 -13.86 -26.99
C MET A 208 18.97 -14.00 -25.51
N SER A 209 18.38 -12.95 -24.93
CA SER A 209 17.93 -13.00 -23.53
C SER A 209 16.77 -13.98 -23.37
N THR A 210 16.60 -14.52 -22.15
CA THR A 210 15.46 -15.36 -21.79
C THR A 210 14.13 -14.65 -22.00
N THR A 211 14.09 -13.34 -21.74
CA THR A 211 12.91 -12.50 -22.00
C THR A 211 12.55 -12.49 -23.48
N MET A 212 13.51 -12.32 -24.37
CA MET A 212 13.24 -12.35 -25.81
C MET A 212 12.83 -13.73 -26.32
N ALA A 213 13.37 -14.80 -25.73
CA ALA A 213 12.90 -16.16 -26.02
C ALA A 213 11.43 -16.34 -25.61
N LEU A 214 11.05 -15.84 -24.42
CA LEU A 214 9.65 -15.84 -23.96
C LEU A 214 8.74 -15.03 -24.89
N VAL A 215 9.15 -13.82 -25.30
CA VAL A 215 8.37 -12.98 -26.23
C VAL A 215 8.10 -13.70 -27.55
N ARG A 216 9.10 -14.37 -28.11
CA ARG A 216 8.93 -15.17 -29.33
C ARG A 216 7.99 -16.36 -29.11
N LEU A 217 8.11 -17.03 -27.98
CA LEU A 217 7.21 -18.11 -27.60
C LEU A 217 5.76 -17.62 -27.53
N LEU A 218 5.52 -16.53 -26.80
CA LEU A 218 4.18 -15.92 -26.67
C LEU A 218 3.63 -15.49 -28.04
N THR A 219 4.47 -14.91 -28.90
CA THR A 219 4.07 -14.51 -30.26
C THR A 219 3.58 -15.72 -31.07
N ASN A 220 4.25 -16.86 -30.97
CA ASN A 220 3.84 -18.07 -31.70
C ASN A 220 2.56 -18.68 -31.07
N LEU A 221 2.44 -18.71 -29.73
CA LEU A 221 1.24 -19.20 -29.06
C LEU A 221 0.00 -18.33 -29.35
N LEU A 222 0.18 -17.01 -29.49
CA LEU A 222 -0.90 -16.08 -29.84
C LEU A 222 -1.37 -16.23 -31.30
N ARG A 223 -0.65 -16.94 -32.13
CA ARG A 223 -1.08 -17.31 -33.49
C ARG A 223 -1.87 -18.62 -33.55
N ASP A 224 -1.80 -19.44 -32.52
CA ASP A 224 -2.57 -20.69 -32.43
C ASP A 224 -4.02 -20.41 -32.09
N LYS A 225 -4.94 -20.89 -32.91
CA LYS A 225 -6.39 -20.63 -32.78
C LYS A 225 -7.04 -21.19 -31.52
N ASN A 226 -6.42 -22.23 -30.91
CA ASN A 226 -6.96 -22.88 -29.71
C ASN A 226 -6.43 -22.21 -28.43
N VAL A 227 -5.17 -21.75 -28.46
CA VAL A 227 -4.46 -21.19 -27.29
C VAL A 227 -4.65 -19.67 -27.21
N ALA A 228 -4.56 -18.96 -28.32
CA ALA A 228 -4.65 -17.50 -28.37
C ALA A 228 -5.85 -16.89 -27.63
N PRO A 229 -7.09 -17.39 -27.74
CA PRO A 229 -8.23 -16.81 -27.03
C PRO A 229 -8.17 -16.93 -25.52
N ARG A 230 -7.23 -17.72 -25.00
CA ARG A 230 -7.07 -18.00 -23.55
C ARG A 230 -5.75 -17.48 -22.98
N LEU A 231 -4.93 -16.88 -23.83
CA LEU A 231 -3.63 -16.35 -23.45
C LEU A 231 -3.67 -14.83 -23.42
N VAL A 232 -3.58 -14.24 -22.25
CA VAL A 232 -3.55 -12.79 -22.06
C VAL A 232 -2.24 -12.42 -21.37
N PRO A 233 -1.20 -11.99 -22.11
CA PRO A 233 0.03 -11.48 -21.52
C PRO A 233 -0.25 -10.15 -20.81
N ILE A 234 0.13 -10.06 -19.54
CA ILE A 234 0.12 -8.82 -18.77
C ILE A 234 1.57 -8.42 -18.58
N ILE A 235 1.98 -7.36 -19.25
CA ILE A 235 3.37 -6.86 -19.24
C ILE A 235 3.34 -5.52 -18.53
N PRO A 236 4.10 -5.34 -17.41
CA PRO A 236 4.16 -4.09 -16.68
C PRO A 236 4.91 -2.99 -17.44
#